data_316d3a3a29e4ce8f55325802f26fd932
#
_entry.id   316d3a3a29e4ce8f55325802f26fd932
#
_cell.length_a   1.000
_cell.length_b   1.000
_cell.length_c   1.000
_cell.angle_alpha   90.00
_cell.angle_beta   90.00
_cell.angle_gamma   90.00
#
_symmetry.space_group_name_H-M   'P 1'
#
loop_
_entity.id
_entity.type
_entity.pdbx_description
1 polymer ?
#
loop_
_entity_poly.entity_id
_entity_poly.type
_entity_poly.pdbx_seq_one_letter_code
_entity_poly.pdbx_strand_id
1 'polypeptide(L)'
;MRDDYDVVAQPEQDWKIAEKRAWILEEWHRRGEEKIIMLDDDLRFATRKSEGDWHLREIKGEELIPEFQRIEDKLGPEFPHVGFGQRQGNNQLAEVGWKSPGKMCYALGFYLPVVLKECVLRRIALREDMELSLQLLLKGYPNAIWTSTVVDQRGYDKPGGTSNERTVEISNAEARRLAELFPGYVSTVERAYKSSLPRIEVMVQWQKALEDGQRRRATK
;
A
#
# COMPACT_ATOMS: atom_id res chain seq x y z
N MET A 1 0.83 -27.05 -17.02
CA MET A 1 0.04 -25.84 -17.30
C MET A 1 1.03 -24.75 -17.63
N ARG A 2 1.08 -24.26 -18.86
CA ARG A 2 1.71 -22.96 -19.15
C ARG A 2 0.72 -21.95 -18.64
N ASP A 3 1.14 -21.20 -17.64
CA ASP A 3 0.38 -20.09 -17.15
C ASP A 3 0.40 -19.03 -18.25
N ASP A 4 -0.73 -18.75 -18.87
CA ASP A 4 -0.89 -17.67 -19.84
C ASP A 4 -0.86 -16.35 -19.04
N TYR A 5 0.35 -15.85 -18.80
CA TYR A 5 0.53 -14.51 -18.26
C TYR A 5 0.51 -13.49 -19.40
N ASP A 6 -0.36 -12.52 -19.29
CA ASP A 6 -0.35 -11.35 -20.15
C ASP A 6 0.85 -10.47 -19.77
N VAL A 7 1.90 -10.51 -20.56
CA VAL A 7 3.08 -9.66 -20.33
C VAL A 7 2.87 -8.33 -21.06
N VAL A 8 2.70 -7.27 -20.28
CA VAL A 8 2.55 -5.91 -20.80
C VAL A 8 3.80 -5.12 -20.49
N ALA A 9 4.53 -4.74 -21.53
CA ALA A 9 5.72 -3.91 -21.38
C ALA A 9 5.35 -2.45 -21.06
N GLN A 10 6.00 -1.88 -20.05
CA GLN A 10 5.89 -0.44 -19.81
C GLN A 10 6.53 0.35 -20.96
N PRO A 11 5.99 1.54 -21.32
CA PRO A 11 6.48 2.32 -22.46
C PRO A 11 7.90 2.85 -22.30
N GLU A 12 8.31 3.20 -21.09
CA GLU A 12 9.61 3.78 -20.78
C GLU A 12 10.33 2.98 -19.69
N GLN A 13 11.64 2.75 -19.88
CA GLN A 13 12.42 1.89 -18.98
C GLN A 13 12.85 2.58 -17.68
N ASP A 14 12.99 3.91 -17.70
CA ASP A 14 13.55 4.68 -16.57
C ASP A 14 12.51 5.19 -15.56
N TRP A 15 11.27 4.72 -15.64
CA TRP A 15 10.24 5.10 -14.70
C TRP A 15 10.53 4.63 -13.28
N LYS A 16 10.35 5.55 -12.33
CA LYS A 16 10.36 5.23 -10.90
C LYS A 16 9.08 4.50 -10.49
N ILE A 17 9.06 3.98 -9.28
CA ILE A 17 7.95 3.15 -8.80
C ILE A 17 6.60 3.86 -8.86
N ALA A 18 6.54 5.14 -8.53
CA ALA A 18 5.30 5.92 -8.58
C ALA A 18 4.75 6.07 -10.00
N GLU A 19 5.62 6.25 -10.99
CA GLU A 19 5.26 6.34 -12.41
C GLU A 19 4.79 5.00 -12.95
N LYS A 20 5.46 3.91 -12.58
CA LYS A 20 5.07 2.53 -12.95
C LYS A 20 3.69 2.18 -12.39
N ARG A 21 3.47 2.42 -11.10
CA ARG A 21 2.18 2.15 -10.46
C ARG A 21 1.05 3.01 -11.03
N ALA A 22 1.31 4.29 -11.25
CA ALA A 22 0.33 5.16 -11.88
C ALA A 22 -0.07 4.68 -13.29
N TRP A 23 0.93 4.31 -14.11
CA TRP A 23 0.66 3.75 -15.43
C TRP A 23 -0.13 2.45 -15.38
N ILE A 24 0.17 1.55 -14.45
CA ILE A 24 -0.59 0.31 -14.27
C ILE A 24 -2.07 0.63 -13.96
N LEU A 25 -2.34 1.56 -13.03
CA LEU A 25 -3.71 1.97 -12.70
C LEU A 25 -4.46 2.50 -13.94
N GLU A 26 -3.82 3.38 -14.70
CA GLU A 26 -4.40 4.01 -15.90
C GLU A 26 -4.60 3.00 -17.04
N GLU A 27 -3.61 2.16 -17.31
CA GLU A 27 -3.63 1.19 -18.41
C GLU A 27 -4.67 0.09 -18.17
N TRP A 28 -4.76 -0.46 -16.96
CA TRP A 28 -5.77 -1.49 -16.66
C TRP A 28 -7.18 -0.92 -16.69
N HIS A 29 -7.38 0.30 -16.23
CA HIS A 29 -8.68 0.97 -16.40
C HIS A 29 -9.04 1.21 -17.87
N ARG A 30 -8.07 1.61 -18.70
CA ARG A 30 -8.25 1.77 -20.15
C ARG A 30 -8.63 0.45 -20.83
N ARG A 31 -8.20 -0.70 -20.29
CA ARG A 31 -8.58 -2.04 -20.76
C ARG A 31 -9.95 -2.51 -20.28
N GLY A 32 -10.61 -1.72 -19.45
CA GLY A 32 -11.95 -2.02 -18.94
C GLY A 32 -11.97 -2.71 -17.59
N GLU A 33 -10.80 -2.87 -16.94
CA GLU A 33 -10.75 -3.41 -15.59
C GLU A 33 -11.21 -2.37 -14.55
N GLU A 34 -11.98 -2.81 -13.58
CA GLU A 34 -12.42 -1.98 -12.46
C GLU A 34 -11.62 -2.23 -11.19
N LYS A 35 -11.04 -3.43 -11.05
CA LYS A 35 -10.31 -3.85 -9.87
C LYS A 35 -8.95 -4.40 -10.25
N ILE A 36 -7.92 -4.01 -9.52
CA ILE A 36 -6.59 -4.62 -9.65
C ILE A 36 -5.98 -4.83 -8.28
N ILE A 37 -5.10 -5.81 -8.18
CA ILE A 37 -4.22 -6.01 -7.03
C ILE A 37 -2.79 -5.98 -7.56
N MET A 38 -2.02 -4.98 -7.13
CA MET A 38 -0.59 -4.86 -7.45
C MET A 38 0.24 -5.55 -6.37
N LEU A 39 1.22 -6.32 -6.81
CA LEU A 39 2.14 -7.06 -5.95
C LEU A 39 3.59 -6.67 -6.28
N ASP A 40 4.41 -6.52 -5.26
CA ASP A 40 5.87 -6.51 -5.44
C ASP A 40 6.33 -7.96 -5.70
N ASP A 41 7.49 -8.16 -6.34
CA ASP A 41 7.96 -9.45 -6.87
C ASP A 41 8.66 -10.35 -5.82
N ASP A 42 8.93 -9.85 -4.63
CA ASP A 42 9.67 -10.54 -3.57
C ASP A 42 8.85 -10.84 -2.30
N LEU A 43 7.53 -10.99 -2.45
CA LEU A 43 6.62 -11.11 -1.32
C LEU A 43 6.57 -12.52 -0.71
N ARG A 44 6.30 -12.53 0.61
CA ARG A 44 5.88 -13.70 1.37
C ARG A 44 4.56 -13.41 2.07
N PHE A 45 3.67 -14.36 2.03
CA PHE A 45 2.41 -14.28 2.74
C PHE A 45 2.41 -15.29 3.89
N ALA A 46 1.84 -14.87 5.02
CA ALA A 46 1.66 -15.73 6.17
C ALA A 46 0.28 -15.49 6.79
N THR A 47 -0.39 -16.57 7.18
CA THR A 47 -1.70 -16.51 7.83
C THR A 47 -1.65 -17.08 9.23
N ARG A 48 -2.65 -16.77 10.06
CA ARG A 48 -2.82 -17.34 11.37
C ARG A 48 -3.39 -18.75 11.25
N LYS A 49 -2.99 -19.65 12.17
CA LYS A 49 -3.46 -21.04 12.15
C LYS A 49 -4.93 -21.16 12.55
N SER A 50 -5.37 -20.31 13.46
CA SER A 50 -6.74 -20.23 13.94
C SER A 50 -7.06 -18.82 14.43
N GLU A 51 -8.31 -18.51 14.64
CA GLU A 51 -8.74 -17.28 15.31
C GLU A 51 -8.18 -17.24 16.73
N GLY A 52 -7.60 -16.09 17.12
CA GLY A 52 -6.92 -15.93 18.39
C GLY A 52 -5.48 -16.45 18.46
N ASP A 53 -5.01 -17.18 17.44
CA ASP A 53 -3.61 -17.60 17.36
C ASP A 53 -2.76 -16.47 16.78
N TRP A 54 -1.73 -16.07 17.51
CA TRP A 54 -0.77 -15.05 17.07
C TRP A 54 0.39 -15.61 16.23
N HIS A 55 0.50 -16.95 16.11
CA HIS A 55 1.52 -17.58 15.28
C HIS A 55 1.17 -17.49 13.80
N LEU A 56 2.10 -16.96 13.03
CA LEU A 56 1.99 -16.81 11.59
C LEU A 56 2.67 -17.99 10.88
N ARG A 57 1.93 -18.66 10.00
CA ARG A 57 2.41 -19.72 9.11
C ARG A 57 2.51 -19.19 7.68
N GLU A 58 3.63 -19.39 7.02
CA GLU A 58 3.77 -19.05 5.60
C GLU A 58 2.79 -19.88 4.76
N ILE A 59 2.15 -19.23 3.79
CA ILE A 59 1.23 -19.82 2.82
C ILE A 59 1.68 -19.54 1.40
N LYS A 60 1.39 -20.45 0.46
CA LYS A 60 1.82 -20.40 -0.95
C LYS A 60 0.82 -21.08 -1.87
N GLY A 61 0.94 -20.78 -3.17
CA GLY A 61 0.15 -21.45 -4.21
C GLY A 61 -1.34 -21.30 -3.97
N GLU A 62 -2.06 -22.41 -3.99
CA GLU A 62 -3.53 -22.44 -3.89
C GLU A 62 -4.07 -21.89 -2.55
N GLU A 63 -3.28 -21.91 -1.48
CA GLU A 63 -3.69 -21.32 -0.20
C GLU A 63 -3.85 -19.79 -0.27
N LEU A 64 -3.25 -19.14 -1.25
CA LEU A 64 -3.39 -17.69 -1.48
C LEU A 64 -4.70 -17.33 -2.18
N ILE A 65 -5.29 -18.23 -2.95
CA ILE A 65 -6.51 -17.95 -3.75
C ILE A 65 -7.64 -17.38 -2.88
N PRO A 66 -8.07 -18.02 -1.78
CA PRO A 66 -9.14 -17.47 -0.95
C PRO A 66 -8.78 -16.15 -0.28
N GLU A 67 -7.51 -15.90 -0.02
CA GLU A 67 -7.07 -14.65 0.57
C GLU A 67 -7.13 -13.48 -0.43
N PHE A 68 -6.72 -13.71 -1.68
CA PHE A 68 -6.87 -12.73 -2.75
C PHE A 68 -8.33 -12.48 -3.12
N GLN A 69 -9.15 -13.55 -3.19
CA GLN A 69 -10.59 -13.41 -3.41
C GLN A 69 -11.24 -12.51 -2.34
N ARG A 70 -10.84 -12.64 -1.09
CA ARG A 70 -11.31 -11.81 0.02
C ARG A 70 -10.97 -10.32 -0.18
N ILE A 71 -9.77 -10.03 -0.69
CA ILE A 71 -9.36 -8.66 -1.04
C ILE A 71 -10.22 -8.13 -2.19
N GLU A 72 -10.41 -8.93 -3.24
CA GLU A 72 -11.19 -8.56 -4.41
C GLU A 72 -12.67 -8.32 -4.07
N ASP A 73 -13.27 -9.19 -3.24
CA ASP A 73 -14.66 -9.07 -2.79
C ASP A 73 -14.89 -7.79 -1.97
N LYS A 74 -13.86 -7.36 -1.20
CA LYS A 74 -13.93 -6.14 -0.39
C LYS A 74 -13.74 -4.87 -1.21
N LEU A 75 -13.03 -4.95 -2.36
CA LEU A 75 -12.79 -3.82 -3.25
C LEU A 75 -14.08 -3.35 -3.91
N GLY A 76 -14.34 -2.06 -3.82
CA GLY A 76 -15.51 -1.42 -4.43
C GLY A 76 -15.58 0.07 -4.11
N PRO A 77 -16.70 0.72 -4.46
CA PRO A 77 -16.88 2.16 -4.25
C PRO A 77 -16.80 2.61 -2.78
N GLU A 78 -17.13 1.73 -1.85
CA GLU A 78 -17.07 1.99 -0.40
C GLU A 78 -15.65 1.87 0.13
N PHE A 79 -14.90 0.85 -0.32
CA PHE A 79 -13.52 0.59 0.03
C PHE A 79 -12.66 0.56 -1.25
N PRO A 80 -12.29 1.72 -1.80
CA PRO A 80 -11.55 1.76 -3.06
C PRO A 80 -10.07 1.37 -2.94
N HIS A 81 -9.58 1.15 -1.73
CA HIS A 81 -8.23 0.73 -1.44
C HIS A 81 -8.21 -0.32 -0.33
N VAL A 82 -7.80 -1.52 -0.69
CA VAL A 82 -7.83 -2.70 0.19
C VAL A 82 -6.49 -3.44 0.08
N GLY A 83 -6.02 -4.05 1.15
CA GLY A 83 -4.78 -4.82 1.10
C GLY A 83 -4.56 -5.69 2.32
N PHE A 84 -3.39 -6.28 2.39
CA PHE A 84 -2.98 -7.12 3.51
C PHE A 84 -2.23 -6.31 4.57
N GLY A 85 -2.32 -6.77 5.81
CA GLY A 85 -1.51 -6.24 6.90
C GLY A 85 -0.02 -6.53 6.67
N GLN A 86 0.85 -5.58 7.05
CA GLN A 86 2.29 -5.88 7.13
C GLN A 86 2.56 -6.87 8.25
N ARG A 87 3.47 -7.84 8.04
CA ARG A 87 3.89 -8.76 9.09
C ARG A 87 4.49 -8.02 10.29
N GLN A 88 5.34 -7.04 10.02
CA GLN A 88 5.90 -6.19 11.07
C GLN A 88 4.79 -5.36 11.75
N GLY A 89 4.65 -5.50 13.04
CA GLY A 89 3.62 -4.83 13.84
C GLY A 89 2.26 -5.56 13.90
N ASN A 90 2.10 -6.67 13.18
CA ASN A 90 0.89 -7.50 13.22
C ASN A 90 1.10 -8.89 13.83
N ASN A 91 2.24 -9.14 14.46
CA ASN A 91 2.54 -10.44 15.07
C ASN A 91 1.69 -10.69 16.33
N GLN A 92 1.28 -9.64 17.04
CA GLN A 92 0.51 -9.73 18.29
C GLN A 92 -0.67 -8.75 18.23
N LEU A 93 -1.71 -9.10 17.48
CA LEU A 93 -2.95 -8.35 17.45
C LEU A 93 -3.95 -8.98 18.39
N ALA A 94 -4.60 -8.16 19.24
CA ALA A 94 -5.69 -8.59 20.10
C ALA A 94 -6.90 -9.06 19.27
N GLU A 95 -7.13 -8.39 18.13
CA GLU A 95 -8.20 -8.71 17.18
C GLU A 95 -7.62 -8.84 15.79
N VAL A 96 -8.08 -9.84 15.05
CA VAL A 96 -7.73 -10.10 13.65
C VAL A 96 -8.96 -9.94 12.76
N GLY A 97 -8.73 -9.72 11.48
CA GLY A 97 -9.81 -9.47 10.54
C GLY A 97 -9.61 -8.16 9.79
N TRP A 98 -10.71 -7.50 9.44
CA TRP A 98 -10.65 -6.21 8.76
C TRP A 98 -10.33 -5.07 9.73
N LYS A 99 -9.29 -4.30 9.42
CA LYS A 99 -8.90 -3.07 10.11
C LYS A 99 -9.03 -1.88 9.16
N SER A 100 -9.50 -0.75 9.70
CA SER A 100 -9.60 0.52 8.96
C SER A 100 -9.55 1.70 9.94
N PRO A 101 -8.94 2.81 9.62
CA PRO A 101 -7.96 2.97 8.56
C PRO A 101 -6.54 2.56 9.01
N GLY A 102 -5.60 2.48 8.06
CA GLY A 102 -4.21 2.21 8.41
C GLY A 102 -3.26 2.19 7.22
N LYS A 103 -2.01 1.88 7.52
CA LYS A 103 -0.95 1.72 6.53
C LYS A 103 -1.09 0.39 5.80
N MET A 104 -0.97 0.43 4.48
CA MET A 104 -0.78 -0.72 3.61
C MET A 104 0.47 -0.52 2.76
N CYS A 105 1.10 -1.61 2.34
CA CYS A 105 2.22 -1.61 1.41
C CYS A 105 2.38 -3.00 0.79
N TYR A 106 3.15 -3.09 -0.28
CA TYR A 106 3.58 -4.30 -0.99
C TYR A 106 2.48 -5.02 -1.80
N ALA A 107 1.33 -5.30 -1.20
CA ALA A 107 0.19 -5.95 -1.86
C ALA A 107 -1.03 -5.04 -1.73
N LEU A 108 -1.35 -4.33 -2.81
CA LEU A 108 -2.25 -3.19 -2.82
C LEU A 108 -3.37 -3.40 -3.84
N GLY A 109 -4.60 -3.51 -3.35
CA GLY A 109 -5.81 -3.55 -4.18
C GLY A 109 -6.40 -2.16 -4.39
N PHE A 110 -6.89 -1.91 -5.61
CA PHE A 110 -7.47 -0.64 -6.00
C PHE A 110 -8.77 -0.85 -6.80
N TYR A 111 -9.81 -0.08 -6.44
CA TYR A 111 -11.00 0.09 -7.26
C TYR A 111 -10.81 1.31 -8.15
N LEU A 112 -10.46 1.07 -9.42
CA LEU A 112 -9.94 2.05 -10.37
C LEU A 112 -10.87 3.23 -10.63
N PRO A 113 -12.22 3.06 -10.79
CA PRO A 113 -13.11 4.18 -11.06
C PRO A 113 -13.06 5.29 -10.00
N VAL A 114 -12.90 4.90 -8.72
CA VAL A 114 -12.78 5.88 -7.63
C VAL A 114 -11.38 6.44 -7.55
N VAL A 115 -10.34 5.59 -7.60
CA VAL A 115 -8.96 6.01 -7.45
C VAL A 115 -8.56 7.01 -8.54
N LEU A 116 -8.87 6.73 -9.80
CA LEU A 116 -8.50 7.61 -10.92
C LEU A 116 -9.32 8.91 -10.95
N LYS A 117 -10.53 8.90 -10.41
CA LYS A 117 -11.36 10.11 -10.27
C LYS A 117 -10.90 11.01 -9.13
N GLU A 118 -10.54 10.42 -8.00
CA GLU A 118 -10.36 11.15 -6.74
C GLU A 118 -8.89 11.46 -6.43
N CYS A 119 -7.93 10.72 -7.01
CA CYS A 119 -6.52 10.86 -6.69
C CYS A 119 -5.74 11.55 -7.81
N VAL A 120 -4.77 12.36 -7.40
CA VAL A 120 -3.74 12.88 -8.30
C VAL A 120 -2.53 11.97 -8.21
N LEU A 121 -2.15 11.35 -9.33
CA LEU A 121 -1.02 10.43 -9.39
C LEU A 121 0.31 11.15 -9.62
N ARG A 122 1.44 10.50 -9.35
CA ARG A 122 2.81 10.98 -9.67
C ARG A 122 3.25 12.26 -8.94
N ARG A 123 2.66 12.57 -7.77
CA ARG A 123 3.05 13.76 -7.00
C ARG A 123 4.32 13.56 -6.16
N ILE A 124 4.67 12.28 -5.92
CA ILE A 124 5.77 11.85 -5.07
C ILE A 124 6.46 10.66 -5.71
N ALA A 125 7.77 10.57 -5.60
CA ALA A 125 8.54 9.49 -6.22
C ALA A 125 8.63 8.22 -5.38
N LEU A 126 8.64 8.36 -4.05
CA LEU A 126 8.61 7.26 -3.08
C LEU A 126 7.50 7.52 -2.06
N ARG A 127 6.94 6.46 -1.45
CA ARG A 127 5.81 6.50 -0.50
C ARG A 127 4.47 6.83 -1.17
N GLU A 128 4.35 6.56 -2.44
CA GLU A 128 3.14 6.74 -3.25
C GLU A 128 1.96 5.90 -2.71
N ASP A 129 2.23 4.77 -2.06
CA ASP A 129 1.26 3.95 -1.33
C ASP A 129 0.61 4.73 -0.17
N MET A 130 1.40 5.42 0.63
CA MET A 130 0.91 6.27 1.70
C MET A 130 0.18 7.50 1.16
N GLU A 131 0.71 8.09 0.10
CA GLU A 131 0.17 9.27 -0.55
C GLU A 131 -1.23 9.01 -1.12
N LEU A 132 -1.41 7.92 -1.87
CA LEU A 132 -2.72 7.50 -2.40
C LEU A 132 -3.70 7.18 -1.27
N SER A 133 -3.26 6.45 -0.24
CA SER A 133 -4.11 6.16 0.93
C SER A 133 -4.60 7.45 1.59
N LEU A 134 -3.72 8.43 1.82
CA LEU A 134 -4.08 9.71 2.43
C LEU A 134 -5.06 10.52 1.57
N GLN A 135 -4.87 10.55 0.25
CA GLN A 135 -5.81 11.23 -0.65
C GLN A 135 -7.22 10.67 -0.51
N LEU A 136 -7.36 9.33 -0.54
CA LEU A 136 -8.65 8.66 -0.42
C LEU A 136 -9.29 8.90 0.96
N LEU A 137 -8.53 8.75 2.04
CA LEU A 137 -9.02 9.02 3.40
C LEU A 137 -9.53 10.46 3.55
N LEU A 138 -8.79 11.45 3.04
CA LEU A 138 -9.18 12.87 3.10
C LEU A 138 -10.38 13.21 2.20
N LYS A 139 -10.74 12.34 1.26
CA LYS A 139 -11.98 12.37 0.48
C LYS A 139 -13.13 11.61 1.16
N GLY A 140 -12.87 11.00 2.32
CA GLY A 140 -13.86 10.26 3.11
C GLY A 140 -14.04 8.80 2.67
N TYR A 141 -13.11 8.26 1.88
CA TYR A 141 -13.08 6.85 1.52
C TYR A 141 -12.19 6.08 2.48
N PRO A 142 -12.71 5.13 3.28
CA PRO A 142 -11.91 4.27 4.13
C PRO A 142 -11.07 3.32 3.28
N ASN A 143 -9.89 2.97 3.77
CA ASN A 143 -9.18 1.78 3.28
C ASN A 143 -9.49 0.58 4.18
N ALA A 144 -9.32 -0.64 3.69
CA ALA A 144 -9.51 -1.84 4.48
C ALA A 144 -8.28 -2.76 4.42
N ILE A 145 -7.84 -3.20 5.59
CA ILE A 145 -6.62 -3.99 5.77
C ILE A 145 -7.01 -5.34 6.35
N TRP A 146 -6.73 -6.42 5.61
CA TRP A 146 -6.93 -7.78 6.10
C TRP A 146 -5.73 -8.21 6.94
N THR A 147 -5.95 -8.41 8.25
CA THR A 147 -4.87 -8.69 9.22
C THR A 147 -4.73 -10.15 9.61
N SER A 148 -5.68 -11.02 9.23
CA SER A 148 -5.55 -12.47 9.45
C SER A 148 -4.46 -13.06 8.57
N THR A 149 -4.28 -12.52 7.37
CA THR A 149 -3.14 -12.80 6.50
C THR A 149 -2.29 -11.55 6.37
N VAL A 150 -0.99 -11.72 6.45
CA VAL A 150 -0.02 -10.64 6.42
C VAL A 150 1.01 -10.85 5.32
N VAL A 151 1.58 -9.76 4.85
CA VAL A 151 2.61 -9.75 3.80
C VAL A 151 3.93 -9.22 4.34
N ASP A 152 5.01 -9.78 3.86
CA ASP A 152 6.39 -9.42 4.17
C ASP A 152 7.26 -9.47 2.91
N GLN A 153 8.31 -8.68 2.84
CA GLN A 153 9.29 -8.69 1.74
C GLN A 153 10.46 -9.62 2.04
N ARG A 154 10.93 -10.34 1.01
CA ARG A 154 12.18 -11.12 1.06
C ARG A 154 13.37 -10.20 0.80
N GLY A 155 14.13 -9.92 1.84
CA GLY A 155 15.47 -9.37 1.63
C GLY A 155 15.52 -7.87 1.40
N TYR A 156 15.04 -7.14 2.36
CA TYR A 156 15.18 -5.67 2.45
C TYR A 156 16.62 -5.18 2.20
N ASP A 157 17.62 -6.06 2.38
CA ASP A 157 19.06 -5.76 2.25
C ASP A 157 19.71 -6.37 0.98
N LYS A 158 18.93 -6.93 0.03
CA LYS A 158 19.51 -7.49 -1.19
C LYS A 158 19.57 -6.45 -2.30
N PRO A 159 20.69 -6.40 -3.08
CA PRO A 159 20.78 -5.59 -4.29
C PRO A 159 19.75 -6.07 -5.32
N GLY A 160 18.95 -5.14 -5.86
CA GLY A 160 17.94 -5.40 -6.88
C GLY A 160 16.76 -4.46 -6.82
N GLY A 161 15.96 -4.37 -7.87
CA GLY A 161 14.79 -3.53 -7.97
C GLY A 161 15.09 -2.04 -7.77
N THR A 162 14.29 -1.36 -6.98
CA THR A 162 14.44 0.08 -6.69
C THR A 162 15.50 0.40 -5.63
N SER A 163 16.28 -0.58 -5.16
CA SER A 163 17.30 -0.38 -4.10
C SER A 163 18.37 0.63 -4.48
N ASN A 164 18.76 0.68 -5.75
CA ASN A 164 19.75 1.64 -6.27
C ASN A 164 19.21 3.08 -6.35
N GLU A 165 17.90 3.25 -6.39
CA GLU A 165 17.21 4.56 -6.46
C GLU A 165 16.82 5.10 -5.08
N ARG A 166 16.88 4.25 -4.04
CA ARG A 166 16.50 4.59 -2.67
C ARG A 166 17.71 5.00 -1.81
N THR A 167 18.40 6.05 -2.19
CA THR A 167 19.40 6.62 -1.26
C THR A 167 18.71 7.20 -0.04
N VAL A 168 19.44 7.34 1.07
CA VAL A 168 18.92 7.93 2.31
C VAL A 168 18.45 9.35 2.06
N GLU A 169 19.18 10.10 1.24
CA GLU A 169 18.88 11.49 0.87
C GLU A 169 17.54 11.59 0.13
N ILE A 170 17.32 10.74 -0.90
CA ILE A 170 16.07 10.69 -1.66
C ILE A 170 14.91 10.28 -0.74
N SER A 171 15.11 9.24 0.06
CA SER A 171 14.09 8.79 1.01
C SER A 171 13.71 9.87 2.03
N ASN A 172 14.71 10.65 2.51
CA ASN A 172 14.49 11.75 3.44
C ASN A 172 13.77 12.94 2.78
N ALA A 173 14.14 13.27 1.53
CA ALA A 173 13.48 14.32 0.75
C ALA A 173 11.99 13.99 0.53
N GLU A 174 11.69 12.75 0.11
CA GLU A 174 10.33 12.28 -0.12
C GLU A 174 9.49 12.17 1.18
N ALA A 175 10.14 11.89 2.32
CA ALA A 175 9.45 11.93 3.61
C ALA A 175 9.02 13.36 3.99
N ARG A 176 9.89 14.36 3.75
CA ARG A 176 9.53 15.78 3.95
C ARG A 176 8.45 16.21 2.96
N ARG A 177 8.57 15.80 1.69
CA ARG A 177 7.59 16.10 0.65
C ARG A 177 6.20 15.57 1.01
N LEU A 178 6.10 14.36 1.54
CA LEU A 178 4.83 13.80 2.02
C LEU A 178 4.23 14.65 3.15
N ALA A 179 5.05 15.12 4.10
CA ALA A 179 4.58 15.99 5.17
C ALA A 179 4.10 17.36 4.67
N GLU A 180 4.78 17.94 3.66
CA GLU A 180 4.35 19.17 3.00
C GLU A 180 3.02 19.04 2.25
N LEU A 181 2.79 17.88 1.61
CA LEU A 181 1.55 17.60 0.88
C LEU A 181 0.35 17.38 1.80
N PHE A 182 0.60 16.92 3.04
CA PHE A 182 -0.47 16.59 4.00
C PHE A 182 -0.23 17.25 5.38
N PRO A 183 -0.20 18.59 5.45
CA PRO A 183 0.03 19.29 6.69
C PRO A 183 -1.06 18.97 7.73
N GLY A 184 -0.63 18.69 8.96
CA GLY A 184 -1.53 18.31 10.07
C GLY A 184 -1.97 16.84 10.08
N TYR A 185 -1.61 16.05 9.04
CA TYR A 185 -1.85 14.62 8.98
C TYR A 185 -0.54 13.82 8.92
N VAL A 186 0.51 14.40 8.40
CA VAL A 186 1.85 13.78 8.34
C VAL A 186 2.84 14.67 9.06
N SER A 187 3.63 14.08 9.93
CA SER A 187 4.80 14.70 10.56
C SER A 187 6.04 13.83 10.33
N THR A 188 7.21 14.42 10.47
CA THR A 188 8.49 13.73 10.30
C THR A 188 9.22 13.62 11.61
N VAL A 189 9.93 12.49 11.80
CA VAL A 189 10.81 12.25 12.94
C VAL A 189 12.16 11.80 12.42
N GLU A 190 13.22 12.48 12.82
CA GLU A 190 14.59 12.08 12.51
C GLU A 190 15.06 11.00 13.48
N ARG A 191 15.57 9.89 12.95
CA ARG A 191 16.15 8.80 13.73
C ARG A 191 17.60 8.58 13.36
N ALA A 192 18.47 8.65 14.36
CA ALA A 192 19.87 8.29 14.21
C ALA A 192 20.04 6.77 14.24
N TYR A 193 20.79 6.23 13.28
CA TYR A 193 21.19 4.82 13.23
C TYR A 193 22.71 4.74 13.36
N LYS A 194 23.23 3.78 14.16
CA LYS A 194 24.65 3.68 14.53
C LYS A 194 25.64 3.58 13.35
N SER A 195 25.18 3.21 12.16
CA SER A 195 26.04 2.92 11.00
C SER A 195 25.65 3.63 9.71
N SER A 196 24.73 4.60 9.75
CA SER A 196 24.22 5.27 8.55
C SER A 196 23.84 6.72 8.81
N LEU A 197 23.65 7.48 7.73
CA LEU A 197 23.03 8.81 7.80
C LEU A 197 21.69 8.76 8.54
N PRO A 198 21.32 9.82 9.28
CA PRO A 198 20.02 9.92 9.93
C PRO A 198 18.89 9.71 8.92
N ARG A 199 17.90 8.91 9.28
CA ARG A 199 16.72 8.65 8.45
C ARG A 199 15.53 9.44 8.96
N ILE A 200 14.78 9.99 8.03
CA ILE A 200 13.52 10.65 8.33
C ILE A 200 12.39 9.63 8.14
N GLU A 201 11.73 9.34 9.25
CA GLU A 201 10.52 8.53 9.28
C GLU A 201 9.29 9.44 9.27
N VAL A 202 8.18 8.93 8.72
CA VAL A 202 6.90 9.63 8.70
C VAL A 202 5.95 9.03 9.74
N MET A 203 5.28 9.92 10.45
CA MET A 203 4.19 9.61 11.37
C MET A 203 2.89 10.08 10.73
N VAL A 204 1.95 9.18 10.47
CA VAL A 204 0.71 9.49 9.77
C VAL A 204 -0.50 9.34 10.69
N GLN A 205 -1.37 10.34 10.71
CA GLN A 205 -2.61 10.39 11.49
C GLN A 205 -3.77 9.82 10.65
N TRP A 206 -3.73 8.50 10.38
CA TRP A 206 -4.69 7.82 9.50
C TRP A 206 -6.14 8.02 9.93
N GLN A 207 -6.43 7.85 11.22
CA GLN A 207 -7.77 7.99 11.77
C GLN A 207 -8.31 9.41 11.61
N LYS A 208 -7.49 10.41 11.94
CA LYS A 208 -7.84 11.82 11.79
C LYS A 208 -8.11 12.17 10.32
N ALA A 209 -7.29 11.65 9.39
CA ALA A 209 -7.48 11.89 7.95
C ALA A 209 -8.83 11.36 7.47
N LEU A 210 -9.22 10.15 7.89
CA LEU A 210 -10.52 9.58 7.54
C LEU A 210 -11.69 10.36 8.15
N GLU A 211 -11.64 10.68 9.43
CA GLU A 211 -12.72 11.40 10.12
C GLU A 211 -12.95 12.79 9.52
N ASP A 212 -11.86 13.52 9.23
CA ASP A 212 -11.95 14.83 8.58
C ASP A 212 -12.48 14.72 7.14
N GLY A 213 -12.08 13.68 6.41
CA GLY A 213 -12.58 13.38 5.07
C GLY A 213 -14.07 13.06 5.08
N GLN A 214 -14.52 12.19 5.99
CA GLN A 214 -15.93 11.83 6.12
C GLN A 214 -16.81 13.02 6.51
N ARG A 215 -16.36 13.88 7.43
CA ARG A 215 -17.04 15.12 7.78
C ARG A 215 -17.25 16.03 6.55
N ARG A 216 -16.19 16.24 5.75
CA ARG A 216 -16.27 17.05 4.53
C ARG A 216 -17.19 16.44 3.47
N ARG A 217 -17.24 15.10 3.38
CA ARG A 217 -18.09 14.40 2.42
C ARG A 217 -19.57 14.46 2.81
N ALA A 218 -19.88 14.43 4.10
CA ALA A 218 -21.24 14.54 4.62
C ALA A 218 -21.86 15.95 4.49
N THR A 219 -21.01 16.99 4.28
CA THR A 219 -21.44 18.38 4.13
C THR A 219 -21.58 18.85 2.67
N LYS A 220 -21.33 17.95 1.70
CA LYS A 220 -21.53 18.18 0.27
C LYS A 220 -22.81 17.57 -0.24
#